data_59a6ad0d47f4fa6a6a8956ca3b78a14d
#
_entry.id   59a6ad0d47f4fa6a6a8956ca3b78a14d
#
_cell.length_a   1.000
_cell.length_b   1.000
_cell.length_c   1.000
_cell.angle_alpha   90.00
_cell.angle_beta   90.00
_cell.angle_gamma   90.00
#
_symmetry.space_group_name_H-M   'P 1'
#
loop_
_entity.id
_entity.type
_entity.pdbx_description
1 polymer ?
#
loop_
_entity_poly.entity_id
_entity_poly.type
_entity_poly.pdbx_seq_one_letter_code
_entity_poly.pdbx_strand_id
1 'polypeptide(L)'
;QDVVCSKCGNTHQYWDKSGKCWRCAKCGHVTTLTAGTVMHGSKLPLLYWFTAIHLMTATKKTFSALEMQRQLGHKRYQPIWEMMHKLRSVMGIRDDRYKLQETVELDEGFFTCDDERKDAAASDAKKADSKSKGNKTSGLGSEIKAKVEVMVESVETEQQKKGQKTRKAGHIKMKVMKDLTSATINDIAGKSIDPSAGIIGDAYPSHSKLANVVANVETEVVRPQDAPK
;
A
#
# COMPACT_ATOMS: atom_id res chain seq x y z
N GLN A 1 21.00 -18.55 -10.40
CA GLN A 1 21.33 -17.13 -10.69
C GLN A 1 22.75 -16.91 -10.21
N ASP A 2 23.63 -16.52 -11.12
CA ASP A 2 25.00 -16.18 -10.77
C ASP A 2 25.00 -14.89 -9.95
N VAL A 3 25.56 -14.97 -8.75
CA VAL A 3 25.68 -13.83 -7.84
C VAL A 3 26.82 -12.95 -8.35
N VAL A 4 26.49 -11.75 -8.82
CA VAL A 4 27.48 -10.79 -9.31
C VAL A 4 28.02 -9.96 -8.13
N CYS A 5 29.32 -9.78 -8.07
CA CYS A 5 29.94 -8.97 -7.03
C CYS A 5 29.56 -7.49 -7.18
N SER A 6 28.91 -6.91 -6.18
CA SER A 6 28.48 -5.50 -6.17
C SER A 6 29.65 -4.50 -6.19
N LYS A 7 30.88 -4.91 -5.82
CA LYS A 7 32.06 -4.05 -5.78
C LYS A 7 32.86 -4.03 -7.08
N CYS A 8 33.03 -5.18 -7.76
CA CYS A 8 33.89 -5.28 -8.92
C CYS A 8 33.28 -5.94 -10.15
N GLY A 9 31.99 -6.29 -10.11
CA GLY A 9 31.27 -6.91 -11.23
C GLY A 9 31.68 -8.35 -11.57
N ASN A 10 32.58 -8.97 -10.79
CA ASN A 10 33.02 -10.34 -11.05
C ASN A 10 31.89 -11.34 -10.75
N THR A 11 31.69 -12.30 -11.64
CA THR A 11 30.67 -13.36 -11.50
C THR A 11 31.17 -14.55 -10.69
N HIS A 12 32.51 -14.73 -10.56
CA HIS A 12 33.05 -15.84 -9.81
C HIS A 12 33.05 -15.54 -8.31
N GLN A 13 32.11 -16.15 -7.59
CA GLN A 13 31.96 -16.07 -6.13
C GLN A 13 31.86 -17.47 -5.55
N TYR A 14 32.38 -17.66 -4.35
CA TYR A 14 32.26 -18.90 -3.59
C TYR A 14 31.51 -18.69 -2.28
N TRP A 15 30.76 -19.73 -1.88
CA TRP A 15 30.04 -19.73 -0.65
C TRP A 15 30.92 -20.08 0.54
N ASP A 16 31.02 -19.15 1.48
CA ASP A 16 31.69 -19.39 2.77
C ASP A 16 30.65 -19.92 3.78
N LYS A 17 30.78 -21.22 4.11
CA LYS A 17 29.86 -21.91 5.02
C LYS A 17 29.96 -21.37 6.46
N SER A 18 31.14 -20.96 6.90
CA SER A 18 31.39 -20.45 8.25
C SER A 18 30.77 -19.07 8.44
N GLY A 19 30.94 -18.18 7.48
CA GLY A 19 30.37 -16.83 7.49
C GLY A 19 28.95 -16.72 6.96
N LYS A 20 28.38 -17.81 6.40
CA LYS A 20 27.08 -17.80 5.70
C LYS A 20 26.95 -16.65 4.70
N CYS A 21 27.96 -16.47 3.89
CA CYS A 21 28.08 -15.36 2.95
C CYS A 21 28.76 -15.76 1.65
N TRP A 22 28.54 -14.98 0.60
CA TRP A 22 29.25 -15.07 -0.65
C TRP A 22 30.53 -14.24 -0.58
N ARG A 23 31.61 -14.79 -1.08
CA ARG A 23 32.92 -14.11 -1.11
C ARG A 23 33.43 -14.05 -2.55
N CYS A 24 33.74 -12.84 -3.02
CA CYS A 24 34.23 -12.63 -4.37
C CYS A 24 35.67 -13.15 -4.51
N ALA A 25 35.92 -14.00 -5.52
CA ALA A 25 37.25 -14.55 -5.78
C ALA A 25 38.28 -13.48 -6.22
N LYS A 26 37.84 -12.38 -6.85
CA LYS A 26 38.71 -11.32 -7.36
C LYS A 26 39.08 -10.27 -6.32
N CYS A 27 38.10 -9.75 -5.56
CA CYS A 27 38.33 -8.61 -4.66
C CYS A 27 38.09 -8.92 -3.18
N GLY A 28 37.72 -10.17 -2.83
CA GLY A 28 37.45 -10.58 -1.46
C GLY A 28 36.19 -9.97 -0.85
N HIS A 29 35.41 -9.19 -1.61
CA HIS A 29 34.17 -8.57 -1.11
C HIS A 29 33.18 -9.61 -0.59
N VAL A 30 32.60 -9.34 0.57
CA VAL A 30 31.65 -10.24 1.24
C VAL A 30 30.23 -9.75 1.03
N THR A 31 29.38 -10.63 0.52
CA THR A 31 27.93 -10.37 0.31
C THR A 31 27.11 -11.36 1.12
N THR A 32 26.32 -10.88 2.07
CA THR A 32 25.41 -11.73 2.86
C THR A 32 24.15 -12.05 2.06
N LEU A 33 23.40 -13.09 2.48
CA LEU A 33 22.12 -13.46 1.85
C LEU A 33 21.09 -12.34 1.92
N THR A 34 21.17 -11.49 2.93
CA THR A 34 20.24 -10.38 3.16
C THR A 34 20.70 -9.06 2.54
N ALA A 35 21.92 -9.02 1.98
CA ALA A 35 22.46 -7.81 1.37
C ALA A 35 21.60 -7.32 0.21
N GLY A 36 21.27 -6.03 0.18
CA GLY A 36 20.40 -5.44 -0.85
C GLY A 36 18.92 -5.81 -0.76
N THR A 37 18.52 -6.56 0.27
CA THR A 37 17.10 -6.89 0.53
C THR A 37 16.52 -6.04 1.66
N VAL A 38 15.21 -6.13 1.85
CA VAL A 38 14.51 -5.50 2.99
C VAL A 38 15.06 -5.94 4.35
N MET A 39 15.70 -7.10 4.40
CA MET A 39 16.28 -7.69 5.60
C MET A 39 17.72 -7.21 5.88
N HIS A 40 18.26 -6.36 5.00
CA HIS A 40 19.64 -5.87 5.13
C HIS A 40 19.90 -5.19 6.48
N GLY A 41 21.01 -5.54 7.13
CA GLY A 41 21.38 -4.98 8.43
C GLY A 41 20.51 -5.41 9.61
N SER A 42 19.51 -6.27 9.40
CA SER A 42 18.67 -6.77 10.49
C SER A 42 19.38 -7.83 11.32
N LYS A 43 19.21 -7.75 12.65
CA LYS A 43 19.63 -8.78 13.61
C LYS A 43 18.52 -9.78 13.94
N LEU A 44 17.32 -9.58 13.38
CA LEU A 44 16.20 -10.50 13.58
C LEU A 44 16.42 -11.79 12.78
N PRO A 45 16.03 -12.96 13.33
CA PRO A 45 16.06 -14.21 12.60
C PRO A 45 15.24 -14.14 11.30
N LEU A 46 15.69 -14.79 10.23
CA LEU A 46 14.96 -14.86 8.96
C LEU A 46 13.55 -15.43 9.13
N LEU A 47 13.39 -16.39 10.05
CA LEU A 47 12.08 -16.96 10.36
C LEU A 47 11.05 -15.89 10.77
N TYR A 48 11.47 -14.87 11.54
CA TYR A 48 10.58 -13.78 11.93
C TYR A 48 10.07 -12.97 10.73
N TRP A 49 10.96 -12.71 9.77
CA TRP A 49 10.63 -12.01 8.53
C TRP A 49 9.60 -12.80 7.71
N PHE A 50 9.84 -14.10 7.49
CA PHE A 50 8.92 -14.94 6.72
C PHE A 50 7.58 -15.15 7.42
N THR A 51 7.59 -15.32 8.74
CA THR A 51 6.35 -15.40 9.53
C THR A 51 5.57 -14.10 9.45
N ALA A 52 6.24 -12.95 9.58
CA ALA A 52 5.60 -11.65 9.47
C ALA A 52 5.00 -11.43 8.08
N ILE A 53 5.73 -11.75 7.01
CA ILE A 53 5.21 -11.69 5.64
C ILE A 53 3.95 -12.55 5.51
N HIS A 54 4.02 -13.80 5.96
CA HIS A 54 2.88 -14.72 5.90
C HIS A 54 1.65 -14.16 6.64
N LEU A 55 1.80 -13.74 7.89
CA LEU A 55 0.71 -13.22 8.68
C LEU A 55 0.12 -11.92 8.09
N MET A 56 0.95 -11.04 7.56
CA MET A 56 0.49 -9.79 6.93
C MET A 56 -0.26 -10.01 5.62
N THR A 57 0.05 -11.06 4.86
CA THR A 57 -0.54 -11.31 3.55
C THR A 57 -1.67 -12.33 3.55
N ALA A 58 -1.66 -13.29 4.47
CA ALA A 58 -2.64 -14.38 4.51
C ALA A 58 -3.91 -14.04 5.32
N THR A 59 -3.88 -12.99 6.16
CA THR A 59 -5.01 -12.66 7.03
C THR A 59 -5.79 -11.45 6.53
N LYS A 60 -7.13 -11.49 6.68
CA LYS A 60 -8.01 -10.35 6.38
C LYS A 60 -7.88 -9.20 7.39
N LYS A 61 -7.44 -9.52 8.62
CA LYS A 61 -7.26 -8.50 9.67
C LYS A 61 -5.84 -7.97 9.65
N THR A 62 -5.72 -6.68 9.84
CA THR A 62 -4.41 -6.03 9.99
C THR A 62 -3.76 -6.44 11.31
N PHE A 63 -2.48 -6.76 11.26
CA PHE A 63 -1.67 -6.99 12.45
C PHE A 63 -1.07 -5.68 12.96
N SER A 64 -1.29 -5.37 14.23
CA SER A 64 -0.51 -4.34 14.92
C SER A 64 0.90 -4.86 15.22
N ALA A 65 1.86 -3.95 15.39
CA ALA A 65 3.22 -4.35 15.74
C ALA A 65 3.29 -5.05 17.13
N LEU A 66 2.38 -4.69 18.04
CA LEU A 66 2.28 -5.32 19.34
C LEU A 66 1.78 -6.77 19.23
N GLU A 67 0.77 -7.01 18.40
CA GLU A 67 0.27 -8.36 18.13
C GLU A 67 1.33 -9.21 17.43
N MET A 68 2.01 -8.64 16.43
CA MET A 68 3.13 -9.32 15.77
C MET A 68 4.24 -9.68 16.74
N GLN A 69 4.56 -8.80 17.69
CA GLN A 69 5.54 -9.08 18.74
C GLN A 69 5.13 -10.28 19.59
N ARG A 70 3.86 -10.38 19.96
CA ARG A 70 3.31 -11.52 20.74
C ARG A 70 3.41 -12.82 19.96
N GLN A 71 3.00 -12.80 18.68
CA GLN A 71 3.05 -13.97 17.80
C GLN A 71 4.47 -14.50 17.58
N LEU A 72 5.45 -13.60 17.48
CA LEU A 72 6.86 -13.95 17.32
C LEU A 72 7.58 -14.26 18.64
N GLY A 73 6.95 -14.01 19.80
CA GLY A 73 7.57 -14.20 21.12
C GLY A 73 8.79 -13.32 21.36
N HIS A 74 8.90 -12.16 20.66
CA HIS A 74 10.08 -11.30 20.78
C HIS A 74 9.98 -10.34 21.97
N LYS A 75 11.06 -10.22 22.77
CA LYS A 75 11.04 -9.42 23.99
C LYS A 75 10.92 -7.91 23.77
N ARG A 76 11.47 -7.37 22.68
CA ARG A 76 11.49 -5.94 22.39
C ARG A 76 10.50 -5.58 21.30
N TYR A 77 9.75 -4.51 21.50
CA TYR A 77 8.76 -4.00 20.55
C TYR A 77 9.40 -3.35 19.32
N GLN A 78 10.38 -2.47 19.53
CA GLN A 78 10.97 -1.62 18.49
C GLN A 78 11.47 -2.38 17.26
N PRO A 79 12.25 -3.48 17.34
CA PRO A 79 12.72 -4.20 16.16
C PRO A 79 11.57 -4.81 15.32
N ILE A 80 10.47 -5.21 15.97
CA ILE A 80 9.30 -5.76 15.30
C ILE A 80 8.53 -4.65 14.58
N TRP A 81 8.36 -3.50 15.21
CA TRP A 81 7.76 -2.31 14.61
C TRP A 81 8.54 -1.87 13.35
N GLU A 82 9.87 -1.74 13.45
CA GLU A 82 10.74 -1.41 12.32
C GLU A 82 10.65 -2.44 11.18
N MET A 83 10.66 -3.73 11.51
CA MET A 83 10.49 -4.81 10.54
C MET A 83 9.18 -4.65 9.77
N MET A 84 8.06 -4.43 10.46
CA MET A 84 6.76 -4.27 9.83
C MET A 84 6.69 -3.01 8.94
N HIS A 85 7.31 -1.91 9.37
CA HIS A 85 7.39 -0.70 8.54
C HIS A 85 8.21 -0.92 7.28
N LYS A 86 9.36 -1.61 7.36
CA LYS A 86 10.15 -1.99 6.20
C LYS A 86 9.36 -2.87 5.22
N LEU A 87 8.60 -3.86 5.74
CA LEU A 87 7.75 -4.71 4.90
C LEU A 87 6.66 -3.90 4.18
N ARG A 88 5.94 -3.03 4.89
CA ARG A 88 4.92 -2.15 4.29
C ARG A 88 5.51 -1.23 3.22
N SER A 89 6.70 -0.66 3.47
CA SER A 89 7.39 0.18 2.48
C SER A 89 7.72 -0.58 1.20
N VAL A 90 8.22 -1.81 1.30
CA VAL A 90 8.51 -2.64 0.13
C VAL A 90 7.24 -3.05 -0.62
N MET A 91 6.14 -3.31 0.09
CA MET A 91 4.84 -3.57 -0.54
C MET A 91 4.39 -2.38 -1.39
N GLY A 92 4.49 -1.15 -0.85
CA GLY A 92 4.17 0.07 -1.60
C GLY A 92 5.06 0.28 -2.83
N ILE A 93 6.38 0.06 -2.70
CA ILE A 93 7.32 0.16 -3.84
C ILE A 93 6.99 -0.90 -4.92
N ARG A 94 6.57 -2.10 -4.51
CA ARG A 94 6.16 -3.13 -5.45
C ARG A 94 4.92 -2.70 -6.23
N ASP A 95 3.95 -2.12 -5.55
CA ASP A 95 2.70 -1.67 -6.18
C ASP A 95 2.92 -0.58 -7.23
N ASP A 96 4.00 0.19 -7.14
CA ASP A 96 4.37 1.19 -8.14
C ASP A 96 4.94 0.60 -9.44
N ARG A 97 5.32 -0.69 -9.45
CA ARG A 97 5.98 -1.33 -10.60
C ARG A 97 5.04 -1.85 -11.68
N TYR A 98 3.75 -1.97 -11.39
CA TYR A 98 2.77 -2.45 -12.37
C TYR A 98 1.60 -1.48 -12.46
N LYS A 99 0.87 -1.53 -13.57
CA LYS A 99 -0.39 -0.83 -13.75
C LYS A 99 -1.54 -1.82 -13.63
N LEU A 100 -2.67 -1.36 -13.10
CA LEU A 100 -3.91 -2.12 -13.06
C LEU A 100 -4.46 -2.26 -14.48
N GLN A 101 -4.99 -3.44 -14.79
CA GLN A 101 -5.49 -3.80 -16.11
C GLN A 101 -6.98 -4.19 -16.03
N GLU A 102 -7.57 -4.50 -17.18
CA GLU A 102 -8.97 -4.91 -17.31
C GLU A 102 -9.97 -3.90 -16.76
N THR A 103 -10.85 -4.30 -15.86
CA THR A 103 -11.83 -3.41 -15.21
C THR A 103 -11.34 -3.02 -13.83
N VAL A 104 -11.30 -1.72 -13.54
CA VAL A 104 -10.84 -1.16 -12.28
C VAL A 104 -12.00 -0.44 -11.60
N GLU A 105 -12.38 -0.88 -10.41
CA GLU A 105 -13.30 -0.17 -9.52
C GLU A 105 -12.53 0.88 -8.74
N LEU A 106 -13.04 2.10 -8.70
CA LEU A 106 -12.40 3.28 -8.13
C LEU A 106 -13.31 3.93 -7.10
N ASP A 107 -12.79 4.16 -5.88
CA ASP A 107 -13.52 4.76 -4.76
C ASP A 107 -12.55 5.51 -3.83
N GLU A 108 -13.06 6.46 -3.04
CA GLU A 108 -12.28 7.23 -2.09
C GLU A 108 -12.46 6.75 -0.64
N GLY A 109 -11.34 6.47 0.00
CA GLY A 109 -11.28 6.13 1.42
C GLY A 109 -10.79 7.28 2.30
N PHE A 110 -11.39 7.46 3.46
CA PHE A 110 -11.00 8.47 4.44
C PHE A 110 -10.45 7.82 5.70
N PHE A 111 -9.15 7.92 5.93
CA PHE A 111 -8.45 7.29 7.04
C PHE A 111 -8.02 8.31 8.08
N THR A 112 -8.33 8.04 9.34
CA THR A 112 -7.84 8.88 10.45
C THR A 112 -6.31 8.75 10.53
N CYS A 113 -5.61 9.87 10.49
CA CYS A 113 -4.16 9.92 10.70
C CYS A 113 -3.87 10.79 11.93
N ASP A 114 -2.86 10.37 12.70
CA ASP A 114 -2.26 11.20 13.73
C ASP A 114 -1.26 12.14 13.03
N ASP A 115 -1.75 13.32 12.65
CA ASP A 115 -0.93 14.34 11.99
C ASP A 115 -0.41 15.31 13.04
N GLU A 116 0.84 15.70 12.96
CA GLU A 116 1.47 16.75 13.80
C GLU A 116 0.72 18.09 13.72
N ARG A 117 -0.14 18.27 12.72
CA ARG A 117 -1.07 19.40 12.60
C ARG A 117 -2.09 19.51 13.74
N LYS A 118 -2.38 18.41 14.47
CA LYS A 118 -3.24 18.46 15.67
C LYS A 118 -2.60 19.28 16.79
N ASP A 119 -1.27 19.21 16.90
CA ASP A 119 -0.55 19.92 17.96
C ASP A 119 -0.42 21.41 17.63
N ALA A 120 -0.29 21.77 16.36
CA ALA A 120 -0.30 23.16 15.90
C ALA A 120 -1.69 23.80 16.06
N ALA A 121 -2.76 23.12 15.65
CA ALA A 121 -4.14 23.59 15.79
C ALA A 121 -4.56 23.71 17.28
N ALA A 122 -4.09 22.83 18.14
CA ALA A 122 -4.36 22.91 19.59
C ALA A 122 -3.61 24.06 20.28
N SER A 123 -2.46 24.48 19.76
CA SER A 123 -1.71 25.65 20.28
C SER A 123 -2.34 26.96 19.85
N ASP A 124 -2.93 27.06 18.67
CA ASP A 124 -3.58 28.27 18.17
C ASP A 124 -5.03 28.41 18.70
N ALA A 125 -5.73 27.32 19.01
CA ALA A 125 -7.08 27.34 19.57
C ALA A 125 -7.14 27.95 20.99
N LYS A 126 -6.02 28.04 21.71
CA LYS A 126 -5.95 28.74 23.03
C LYS A 126 -5.91 30.27 22.93
N LYS A 127 -5.86 30.84 21.74
CA LYS A 127 -5.76 32.31 21.51
C LYS A 127 -6.93 32.94 20.77
N ALA A 128 -7.95 32.18 20.40
CA ALA A 128 -9.12 32.74 19.70
C ALA A 128 -10.41 32.41 20.43
N ASP A 129 -10.81 33.28 21.31
CA ASP A 129 -12.18 33.45 21.76
C ASP A 129 -13.02 33.88 20.56
N SER A 130 -14.07 33.13 20.25
CA SER A 130 -15.28 33.49 19.52
C SER A 130 -15.67 32.57 18.35
N LYS A 131 -16.88 31.99 18.54
CA LYS A 131 -17.82 31.59 17.48
C LYS A 131 -17.21 31.12 16.15
N SER A 132 -16.72 29.90 16.05
CA SER A 132 -16.45 29.28 14.75
C SER A 132 -17.18 27.95 14.57
N LYS A 133 -17.82 27.89 13.42
CA LYS A 133 -18.49 26.75 12.81
C LYS A 133 -17.77 25.44 13.13
N GLY A 134 -18.53 24.48 13.66
CA GLY A 134 -17.98 23.17 14.05
C GLY A 134 -17.06 22.56 12.99
N ASN A 135 -15.85 22.23 13.38
CA ASN A 135 -14.93 21.47 12.55
C ASN A 135 -15.63 20.18 12.09
N LYS A 136 -15.74 20.01 10.79
CA LYS A 136 -16.27 18.77 10.22
C LYS A 136 -15.28 17.64 10.51
N THR A 137 -15.59 16.82 11.51
CA THR A 137 -14.77 15.69 11.94
C THR A 137 -15.03 14.41 11.14
N SER A 138 -16.04 14.41 10.25
CA SER A 138 -16.37 13.25 9.43
C SER A 138 -16.77 13.63 8.01
N GLY A 139 -16.51 12.77 7.05
CA GLY A 139 -16.86 12.90 5.64
C GLY A 139 -15.87 13.69 4.79
N LEU A 140 -16.31 14.08 3.59
CA LEU A 140 -15.51 14.69 2.51
C LEU A 140 -14.73 15.97 2.90
N GLY A 141 -15.17 16.71 3.90
CA GLY A 141 -14.56 17.97 4.34
C GLY A 141 -13.69 17.83 5.59
N SER A 142 -13.33 16.63 6.03
CA SER A 142 -12.50 16.45 7.21
C SER A 142 -11.04 16.79 6.90
N GLU A 143 -10.49 17.78 7.60
CA GLU A 143 -9.06 18.13 7.54
C GLU A 143 -8.17 17.16 8.33
N ILE A 144 -8.79 16.31 9.17
CA ILE A 144 -8.11 15.40 10.09
C ILE A 144 -7.86 14.01 9.44
N LYS A 145 -8.49 13.74 8.29
CA LYS A 145 -8.39 12.42 7.63
C LYS A 145 -7.52 12.48 6.40
N ALA A 146 -6.65 11.49 6.25
CA ALA A 146 -5.96 11.24 4.99
C ALA A 146 -7.00 10.77 3.96
N LYS A 147 -6.98 11.38 2.79
CA LYS A 147 -7.79 10.99 1.64
C LYS A 147 -6.97 10.00 0.82
N VAL A 148 -7.55 8.86 0.52
CA VAL A 148 -6.87 7.78 -0.18
C VAL A 148 -7.73 7.33 -1.35
N GLU A 149 -7.18 7.39 -2.55
CA GLU A 149 -7.74 6.76 -3.74
C GLU A 149 -7.53 5.26 -3.64
N VAL A 150 -8.61 4.51 -3.73
CA VAL A 150 -8.60 3.04 -3.71
C VAL A 150 -8.99 2.54 -5.10
N MET A 151 -8.12 1.79 -5.72
CA MET A 151 -8.29 1.23 -7.05
C MET A 151 -8.18 -0.29 -6.97
N VAL A 152 -9.20 -1.00 -7.40
CA VAL A 152 -9.29 -2.46 -7.31
C VAL A 152 -9.58 -3.05 -8.69
N GLU A 153 -8.74 -3.97 -9.15
CA GLU A 153 -9.06 -4.78 -10.32
C GLU A 153 -10.23 -5.70 -10.03
N SER A 154 -11.22 -5.67 -10.90
CA SER A 154 -12.41 -6.51 -10.87
C SER A 154 -12.28 -7.57 -11.96
N VAL A 155 -11.88 -8.78 -11.56
CA VAL A 155 -11.60 -9.90 -12.46
C VAL A 155 -12.80 -10.83 -12.54
N GLU A 156 -13.22 -11.19 -13.74
CA GLU A 156 -14.31 -12.15 -13.94
C GLU A 156 -13.90 -13.56 -13.47
N THR A 157 -14.85 -14.28 -12.89
CA THR A 157 -14.62 -15.62 -12.37
C THR A 157 -15.08 -16.64 -13.40
N GLU A 158 -14.17 -17.50 -13.87
CA GLU A 158 -14.43 -18.50 -14.92
C GLU A 158 -15.51 -19.54 -14.56
N GLN A 159 -15.76 -19.78 -13.28
CA GLN A 159 -16.76 -20.77 -12.83
C GLN A 159 -17.84 -20.12 -12.00
N GLN A 160 -19.01 -19.97 -12.58
CA GLN A 160 -20.20 -19.50 -11.89
C GLN A 160 -20.92 -20.67 -11.21
N LYS A 161 -20.70 -20.84 -9.91
CA LYS A 161 -21.64 -21.63 -9.08
C LYS A 161 -22.85 -20.76 -8.76
N LYS A 162 -24.04 -21.32 -8.87
CA LYS A 162 -25.32 -20.62 -8.57
C LYS A 162 -25.25 -19.97 -7.19
N GLY A 163 -25.32 -18.63 -7.12
CA GLY A 163 -25.22 -17.83 -5.88
C GLY A 163 -23.83 -17.28 -5.53
N GLN A 164 -22.80 -17.51 -6.34
CA GLN A 164 -21.49 -16.86 -6.19
C GLN A 164 -21.42 -15.54 -6.98
N LYS A 165 -20.61 -14.59 -6.45
CA LYS A 165 -20.30 -13.36 -7.18
C LYS A 165 -19.59 -13.69 -8.48
N THR A 166 -19.99 -13.02 -9.55
CA THR A 166 -19.42 -13.20 -10.89
C THR A 166 -18.01 -12.59 -11.01
N ARG A 167 -17.60 -11.75 -10.10
CA ARG A 167 -16.33 -11.05 -10.09
C ARG A 167 -15.61 -11.20 -8.75
N LYS A 168 -14.28 -11.20 -8.78
CA LYS A 168 -13.39 -11.23 -7.62
C LYS A 168 -12.40 -10.07 -7.69
N ALA A 169 -11.96 -9.57 -6.53
CA ALA A 169 -10.88 -8.59 -6.45
C ALA A 169 -9.56 -9.22 -6.93
N GLY A 170 -8.92 -8.55 -7.87
CA GLY A 170 -7.56 -8.82 -8.32
C GLY A 170 -6.52 -7.99 -7.54
N HIS A 171 -5.68 -7.25 -8.26
CA HIS A 171 -4.72 -6.35 -7.63
C HIS A 171 -5.40 -5.11 -7.06
N ILE A 172 -4.86 -4.61 -5.97
CA ILE A 172 -5.36 -3.42 -5.28
C ILE A 172 -4.25 -2.40 -5.19
N LYS A 173 -4.54 -1.15 -5.53
CA LYS A 173 -3.66 -0.02 -5.27
C LYS A 173 -4.34 1.02 -4.41
N MET A 174 -3.54 1.64 -3.53
CA MET A 174 -3.99 2.74 -2.69
C MET A 174 -3.00 3.88 -2.80
N LYS A 175 -3.49 5.10 -3.05
CA LYS A 175 -2.66 6.30 -3.15
C LYS A 175 -3.22 7.40 -2.27
N VAL A 176 -2.35 7.97 -1.43
CA VAL A 176 -2.71 9.13 -0.60
C VAL A 176 -2.82 10.35 -1.49
N MET A 177 -3.96 11.04 -1.40
CA MET A 177 -4.26 12.27 -2.14
C MET A 177 -4.05 13.50 -1.27
N LYS A 178 -3.60 14.58 -1.89
CA LYS A 178 -3.52 15.90 -1.24
C LYS A 178 -4.89 16.56 -1.19
N ASP A 179 -5.65 16.42 -2.26
CA ASP A 179 -6.98 16.98 -2.44
C ASP A 179 -7.85 16.04 -3.28
N LEU A 180 -9.15 16.33 -3.39
CA LEU A 180 -10.14 15.59 -4.18
C LEU A 180 -10.42 16.29 -5.53
N THR A 181 -9.41 16.92 -6.11
CA THR A 181 -9.60 17.56 -7.42
C THR A 181 -9.48 16.54 -8.55
N SER A 182 -10.22 16.76 -9.65
CA SER A 182 -10.12 15.93 -10.85
C SER A 182 -8.68 15.84 -11.39
N ALA A 183 -7.87 16.88 -11.22
CA ALA A 183 -6.48 16.89 -11.66
C ALA A 183 -5.64 15.88 -10.88
N THR A 184 -5.79 15.84 -9.54
CA THR A 184 -5.09 14.90 -8.66
C THR A 184 -5.51 13.46 -8.95
N ILE A 185 -6.82 13.21 -9.10
CA ILE A 185 -7.36 11.87 -9.41
C ILE A 185 -6.85 11.41 -10.79
N ASN A 186 -6.90 12.26 -11.81
CA ASN A 186 -6.41 11.91 -13.14
C ASN A 186 -4.89 11.62 -13.18
N ASP A 187 -4.09 12.36 -12.41
CA ASP A 187 -2.64 12.09 -12.29
C ASP A 187 -2.36 10.72 -11.66
N ILE A 188 -3.09 10.40 -10.59
CA ILE A 188 -2.99 9.11 -9.90
C ILE A 188 -3.46 7.97 -10.81
N ALA A 189 -4.62 8.12 -11.45
CA ALA A 189 -5.18 7.12 -12.36
C ALA A 189 -4.22 6.86 -13.53
N GLY A 190 -3.69 7.90 -14.17
CA GLY A 190 -2.75 7.76 -15.30
C GLY A 190 -1.43 7.05 -14.96
N LYS A 191 -0.97 7.19 -13.70
CA LYS A 191 0.21 6.48 -13.19
C LYS A 191 -0.08 5.05 -12.78
N SER A 192 -1.31 4.76 -12.32
CA SER A 192 -1.68 3.52 -11.65
C SER A 192 -2.45 2.54 -12.54
N ILE A 193 -3.17 3.02 -13.54
CA ILE A 193 -4.07 2.27 -14.39
C ILE A 193 -3.54 2.25 -15.83
N ASP A 194 -3.70 1.12 -16.52
CA ASP A 194 -3.36 1.00 -17.93
C ASP A 194 -4.38 1.79 -18.77
N PRO A 195 -3.96 2.55 -19.81
CA PRO A 195 -4.88 3.30 -20.66
C PRO A 195 -5.94 2.44 -21.37
N SER A 196 -5.69 1.16 -21.57
CA SER A 196 -6.64 0.21 -22.17
C SER A 196 -7.69 -0.32 -21.19
N ALA A 197 -7.52 -0.08 -19.89
CA ALA A 197 -8.44 -0.55 -18.85
C ALA A 197 -9.76 0.23 -18.87
N GLY A 198 -10.82 -0.42 -18.37
CA GLY A 198 -12.09 0.25 -18.07
C GLY A 198 -12.13 0.69 -16.61
N ILE A 199 -12.72 1.83 -16.31
CA ILE A 199 -12.96 2.29 -14.93
C ILE A 199 -14.45 2.24 -14.62
N ILE A 200 -14.78 1.69 -13.46
CA ILE A 200 -16.12 1.78 -12.85
C ILE A 200 -15.97 2.63 -11.58
N GLY A 201 -16.66 3.74 -11.51
CA GLY A 201 -16.66 4.62 -10.35
C GLY A 201 -18.06 5.11 -10.00
N ASP A 202 -18.17 5.79 -8.88
CA ASP A 202 -19.39 6.51 -8.54
C ASP A 202 -19.52 7.80 -9.39
N ALA A 203 -20.69 8.43 -9.33
CA ALA A 203 -20.99 9.67 -10.06
C ALA A 203 -20.36 10.91 -9.40
N TYR A 204 -19.25 10.76 -8.70
CA TYR A 204 -18.61 11.89 -8.04
C TYR A 204 -18.05 12.90 -9.06
N PRO A 205 -18.26 14.22 -8.87
CA PRO A 205 -17.86 15.23 -9.87
C PRO A 205 -16.38 15.21 -10.23
N SER A 206 -15.51 14.78 -9.33
CA SER A 206 -14.06 14.68 -9.55
C SER A 206 -13.69 13.60 -10.56
N HIS A 207 -14.55 12.60 -10.79
CA HIS A 207 -14.37 11.51 -11.76
C HIS A 207 -14.74 11.90 -13.19
N SER A 208 -15.38 13.05 -13.39
CA SER A 208 -15.89 13.50 -14.70
C SER A 208 -14.85 13.58 -15.82
N LYS A 209 -13.57 13.71 -15.48
CA LYS A 209 -12.46 13.82 -16.44
C LYS A 209 -11.61 12.56 -16.60
N LEU A 210 -12.00 11.44 -15.97
CA LEU A 210 -11.28 10.17 -16.09
C LEU A 210 -11.27 9.61 -17.52
N ALA A 211 -12.28 9.94 -18.32
CA ALA A 211 -12.34 9.63 -19.75
C ALA A 211 -11.14 10.17 -20.57
N ASN A 212 -10.38 11.13 -20.03
CA ASN A 212 -9.15 11.62 -20.64
C ASN A 212 -7.93 10.71 -20.39
N VAL A 213 -8.05 9.77 -19.45
CA VAL A 213 -6.93 8.94 -18.99
C VAL A 213 -7.07 7.49 -19.45
N VAL A 214 -8.30 7.00 -19.56
CA VAL A 214 -8.62 5.61 -19.92
C VAL A 214 -9.67 5.54 -21.03
N ALA A 215 -9.69 4.42 -21.75
CA ALA A 215 -10.56 4.25 -22.93
C ALA A 215 -12.06 4.18 -22.56
N ASN A 216 -12.40 3.55 -21.45
CA ASN A 216 -13.79 3.34 -21.04
C ASN A 216 -14.00 3.78 -19.57
N VAL A 217 -15.02 4.59 -19.34
CA VAL A 217 -15.44 5.00 -17.99
C VAL A 217 -16.93 4.72 -17.86
N GLU A 218 -17.28 3.85 -16.92
CA GLU A 218 -18.65 3.54 -16.54
C GLU A 218 -18.95 4.14 -15.18
N THR A 219 -20.09 4.77 -15.04
CA THR A 219 -20.51 5.37 -13.77
C THR A 219 -21.66 4.56 -13.21
N GLU A 220 -21.48 3.99 -12.03
CA GLU A 220 -22.51 3.23 -11.33
C GLU A 220 -23.05 4.04 -10.13
N VAL A 221 -24.33 4.35 -10.15
CA VAL A 221 -25.00 5.05 -9.04
C VAL A 221 -25.88 4.06 -8.29
N VAL A 222 -25.44 3.62 -7.12
CA VAL A 222 -26.26 2.80 -6.22
C VAL A 222 -27.25 3.71 -5.49
N ARG A 223 -28.54 3.56 -5.78
CA ARG A 223 -29.57 4.30 -5.06
C ARG A 223 -29.68 3.77 -3.62
N PRO A 224 -30.00 4.61 -2.62
CA PRO A 224 -30.13 4.17 -1.22
C PRO A 224 -31.14 3.02 -1.00
N GLN A 225 -32.08 2.83 -1.92
CA GLN A 225 -33.07 1.76 -1.90
C GLN A 225 -32.48 0.40 -2.31
N ASP A 226 -31.41 0.41 -3.12
CA ASP A 226 -30.78 -0.78 -3.71
C ASP A 226 -29.50 -1.17 -2.94
N ALA A 227 -29.13 -0.40 -1.90
CA ALA A 227 -27.97 -0.70 -1.07
C ALA A 227 -28.21 -1.99 -0.26
N PRO A 228 -27.28 -2.95 -0.26
CA PRO A 228 -27.39 -4.15 0.55
C PRO A 228 -27.46 -3.78 2.04
N LYS A 229 -28.45 -4.34 2.75
CA LYS A 229 -28.66 -4.17 4.19
C LYS A 229 -27.58 -4.88 5.00
#